data_e367276f00ade34230115fb9a922115c
#
_entry.id   e367276f00ade34230115fb9a922115c
#
_cell.length_a   1.000
_cell.length_b   1.000
_cell.length_c   1.000
_cell.angle_alpha   90.00
_cell.angle_beta   90.00
_cell.angle_gamma   90.00
#
_symmetry.space_group_name_H-M   'P 1'
#
loop_
_entity.id
_entity.type
_entity.pdbx_description
1 polymer ?
#
loop_
_entity_poly.entity_id
_entity_poly.type
_entity_poly.pdbx_seq_one_letter_code
_entity_poly.pdbx_strand_id
1 'polypeptide(L)'
;VIGSSLGGLISFYLGLYCPHIFSMVGMISPSLWWGNGIPFKHVDQISNTLNIWIDMGTKEGYYRGIDRNMNIMSIRFMRKKLLERGFHDGYNLAYFEDKGGMHNEYSWGKRLHLPLLFFFGKRKNLIFTRN
;
A
#
# COMPACT_ATOMS: atom_id res chain seq x y z
N VAL A 1 -10.21 5.57 -3.23
CA VAL A 1 -9.66 4.83 -4.37
C VAL A 1 -8.86 3.62 -3.90
N ILE A 2 -8.98 2.52 -4.61
CA ILE A 2 -8.24 1.28 -4.36
C ILE A 2 -7.80 0.70 -5.70
N GLY A 3 -6.60 0.18 -5.78
CA GLY A 3 -6.10 -0.49 -6.97
C GLY A 3 -4.95 -1.44 -6.69
N SER A 4 -4.72 -2.37 -7.60
CA SER A 4 -3.63 -3.35 -7.53
C SER A 4 -2.56 -3.09 -8.59
N SER A 5 -1.32 -3.44 -8.30
CA SER A 5 -0.19 -3.30 -9.22
C SER A 5 -0.01 -1.85 -9.71
N LEU A 6 -0.10 -1.57 -10.99
CA LEU A 6 -0.14 -0.19 -11.53
C LEU A 6 -1.35 0.59 -11.03
N GLY A 7 -2.48 -0.07 -10.76
CA GLY A 7 -3.64 0.54 -10.12
C GLY A 7 -3.35 1.00 -8.69
N GLY A 8 -2.53 0.28 -7.94
CA GLY A 8 -2.04 0.70 -6.63
C GLY A 8 -1.13 1.93 -6.72
N LEU A 9 -0.27 1.98 -7.74
CA LEU A 9 0.55 3.16 -8.03
C LEU A 9 -0.32 4.38 -8.38
N ILE A 10 -1.32 4.22 -9.24
CA ILE A 10 -2.26 5.30 -9.59
C ILE A 10 -3.06 5.75 -8.37
N SER A 11 -3.48 4.82 -7.49
CA SER A 11 -4.16 5.17 -6.24
C SER A 11 -3.31 6.09 -5.36
N PHE A 12 -2.00 5.81 -5.25
CA PHE A 12 -1.06 6.69 -4.56
C PHE A 12 -1.07 8.11 -5.15
N TYR A 13 -0.94 8.23 -6.46
CA TYR A 13 -0.90 9.55 -7.13
C TYR A 13 -2.22 10.31 -7.07
N LEU A 14 -3.36 9.60 -7.08
CA LEU A 14 -4.67 10.23 -6.87
C LEU A 14 -4.80 10.80 -5.45
N GLY A 15 -4.31 10.08 -4.43
CA GLY A 15 -4.25 10.61 -3.07
C GLY A 15 -3.27 11.79 -2.94
N LEU A 16 -2.12 11.71 -3.62
CA LEU A 16 -1.10 12.77 -3.60
C LEU A 16 -1.61 14.08 -4.22
N TYR A 17 -2.19 14.02 -5.41
CA TYR A 17 -2.57 15.22 -6.18
C TYR A 17 -4.01 15.68 -5.95
N CYS A 18 -4.89 14.78 -5.53
CA CYS A 18 -6.31 15.07 -5.34
C CYS A 18 -6.81 14.60 -3.95
N PRO A 19 -6.13 14.99 -2.84
CA PRO A 19 -6.48 14.50 -1.50
C PRO A 19 -7.88 14.92 -1.05
N HIS A 20 -8.42 16.00 -1.59
CA HIS A 20 -9.78 16.49 -1.32
C HIS A 20 -10.87 15.63 -1.98
N ILE A 21 -10.51 14.80 -2.97
CA ILE A 21 -11.42 13.85 -3.63
C ILE A 21 -11.16 12.43 -3.10
N PHE A 22 -9.90 12.02 -3.02
CA PHE A 22 -9.48 10.68 -2.65
C PHE A 22 -8.80 10.67 -1.27
N SER A 23 -9.61 10.72 -0.20
CA SER A 23 -9.11 10.72 1.18
C SER A 23 -8.74 9.32 1.70
N MET A 24 -9.16 8.27 1.01
CA MET A 24 -8.84 6.87 1.30
C MET A 24 -8.11 6.24 0.12
N VAL A 25 -6.89 5.77 0.35
CA VAL A 25 -5.96 5.29 -0.68
C VAL A 25 -5.53 3.86 -0.39
N GLY A 26 -6.01 2.92 -1.20
CA GLY A 26 -5.65 1.51 -1.12
C GLY A 26 -4.62 1.13 -2.19
N MET A 27 -3.42 0.78 -1.73
CA MET A 27 -2.32 0.33 -2.57
C MET A 27 -2.11 -1.18 -2.39
N ILE A 28 -2.74 -2.00 -3.23
CA ILE A 28 -2.58 -3.45 -3.23
C ILE A 28 -1.43 -3.82 -4.15
N SER A 29 -0.36 -4.41 -3.62
CA SER A 29 0.83 -4.80 -4.40
C SER A 29 1.30 -3.70 -5.37
N PRO A 30 1.49 -2.46 -4.92
CA PRO A 30 1.72 -1.34 -5.82
C PRO A 30 3.05 -1.45 -6.55
N SER A 31 3.07 -1.01 -7.82
CA SER A 31 4.26 -0.99 -8.68
C SER A 31 5.19 0.18 -8.34
N LEU A 32 5.75 0.21 -7.11
CA LEU A 32 6.58 1.31 -6.61
C LEU A 32 7.95 1.45 -7.30
N TRP A 33 8.35 0.44 -8.05
CA TRP A 33 9.57 0.43 -8.88
C TRP A 33 9.45 1.30 -10.14
N TRP A 34 8.25 1.71 -10.51
CA TRP A 34 8.00 2.52 -11.72
C TRP A 34 8.84 3.80 -11.72
N GLY A 35 9.40 4.13 -12.90
CA GLY A 35 10.22 5.32 -13.05
C GLY A 35 11.45 5.35 -12.13
N ASN A 36 12.08 4.19 -11.88
CA ASN A 36 13.20 4.04 -10.95
C ASN A 36 12.85 4.51 -9.51
N GLY A 37 11.65 4.21 -9.04
CA GLY A 37 11.23 4.52 -7.67
C GLY A 37 10.82 5.99 -7.47
N ILE A 38 10.34 6.64 -8.50
CA ILE A 38 9.79 8.02 -8.39
C ILE A 38 8.78 8.19 -7.25
N PRO A 39 7.87 7.23 -6.95
CA PRO A 39 6.95 7.38 -5.83
C PRO A 39 7.61 7.67 -4.49
N PHE A 40 8.81 7.14 -4.25
CA PHE A 40 9.56 7.40 -3.02
C PHE A 40 10.08 8.83 -2.89
N LYS A 41 10.24 9.53 -4.01
CA LYS A 41 10.60 10.96 -4.03
C LYS A 41 9.37 11.86 -3.79
N HIS A 42 8.20 11.40 -4.19
CA HIS A 42 6.97 12.16 -4.09
C HIS A 42 6.25 11.98 -2.74
N VAL A 43 6.54 10.92 -1.99
CA VAL A 43 5.87 10.64 -0.71
C VAL A 43 6.01 11.78 0.30
N ASP A 44 7.07 12.56 0.21
CA ASP A 44 7.29 13.71 1.11
C ASP A 44 6.26 14.85 0.90
N GLN A 45 5.50 14.81 -0.20
CA GLN A 45 4.46 15.78 -0.52
C GLN A 45 3.05 15.30 -0.14
N ILE A 46 2.91 14.04 0.31
CA ILE A 46 1.59 13.47 0.60
C ILE A 46 1.00 14.08 1.88
N SER A 47 -0.30 14.36 1.87
CA SER A 47 -1.02 14.84 3.04
C SER A 47 -1.22 13.72 4.06
N ASN A 48 -0.82 13.93 5.30
CA ASN A 48 -1.05 12.96 6.40
C ASN A 48 -2.50 12.95 6.92
N THR A 49 -3.40 13.71 6.30
CA THR A 49 -4.83 13.63 6.57
C THR A 49 -5.50 12.46 5.84
N LEU A 50 -4.81 11.81 4.90
CA LEU A 50 -5.31 10.64 4.19
C LEU A 50 -5.36 9.40 5.09
N ASN A 51 -6.18 8.43 4.72
CA ASN A 51 -6.11 7.07 5.22
C ASN A 51 -5.48 6.18 4.14
N ILE A 52 -4.40 5.50 4.48
CA ILE A 52 -3.62 4.71 3.52
C ILE A 52 -3.59 3.24 3.94
N TRP A 53 -3.94 2.38 3.00
CA TRP A 53 -3.66 0.94 3.04
C TRP A 53 -2.53 0.62 2.08
N ILE A 54 -1.56 -0.18 2.52
CA ILE A 54 -0.50 -0.71 1.67
C ILE A 54 -0.23 -2.17 1.99
N ASP A 55 -0.19 -3.02 0.98
CA ASP A 55 0.12 -4.44 1.13
C ASP A 55 0.99 -5.00 0.01
N MET A 56 1.53 -6.21 0.23
CA MET A 56 2.28 -6.98 -0.74
C MET A 56 2.25 -8.46 -0.38
N GLY A 57 2.17 -9.32 -1.39
CA GLY A 57 2.38 -10.75 -1.21
C GLY A 57 3.87 -11.10 -1.06
N THR A 58 4.20 -12.05 -0.18
CA THR A 58 5.60 -12.42 0.07
C THR A 58 6.23 -13.28 -1.05
N LYS A 59 5.43 -13.76 -2.01
CA LYS A 59 5.89 -14.52 -3.19
C LYS A 59 5.77 -13.72 -4.49
N GLU A 60 5.64 -12.43 -4.44
CA GLU A 60 5.65 -11.55 -5.61
C GLU A 60 7.08 -11.31 -6.13
N GLY A 61 7.23 -11.14 -7.44
CA GLY A 61 8.53 -10.80 -8.04
C GLY A 61 9.25 -11.95 -8.76
N TYR A 62 8.61 -13.11 -8.91
CA TYR A 62 9.23 -14.25 -9.61
C TYR A 62 9.28 -14.10 -11.15
N TYR A 63 8.68 -13.06 -11.69
CA TYR A 63 8.67 -12.78 -13.12
C TYR A 63 9.72 -11.72 -13.47
N ARG A 64 10.63 -12.05 -14.38
CA ARG A 64 11.65 -11.17 -14.98
C ARG A 64 12.92 -10.91 -14.14
N GLY A 65 13.41 -11.86 -13.33
CA GLY A 65 14.70 -11.71 -12.66
C GLY A 65 14.76 -10.63 -11.55
N ILE A 66 13.61 -10.12 -11.14
CA ILE A 66 13.52 -9.21 -10.00
C ILE A 66 13.55 -10.06 -8.73
N ASP A 67 14.48 -9.74 -7.82
CA ASP A 67 14.57 -10.39 -6.52
C ASP A 67 13.25 -10.22 -5.76
N ARG A 68 12.67 -11.33 -5.28
CA ARG A 68 11.44 -11.35 -4.47
C ARG A 68 11.50 -10.40 -3.28
N ASN A 69 12.68 -10.27 -2.70
CA ASN A 69 12.91 -9.40 -1.56
C ASN A 69 12.74 -7.91 -1.91
N MET A 70 13.01 -7.49 -3.15
CA MET A 70 12.90 -6.08 -3.54
C MET A 70 11.46 -5.55 -3.44
N ASN A 71 10.46 -6.35 -3.79
CA ASN A 71 9.07 -5.92 -3.71
C ASN A 71 8.62 -5.71 -2.27
N ILE A 72 8.92 -6.67 -1.38
CA ILE A 72 8.64 -6.53 0.05
C ILE A 72 9.42 -5.36 0.66
N MET A 73 10.70 -5.22 0.30
CA MET A 73 11.53 -4.10 0.77
C MET A 73 10.96 -2.75 0.31
N SER A 74 10.40 -2.68 -0.89
CA SER A 74 9.81 -1.44 -1.41
C SER A 74 8.62 -0.95 -0.58
N ILE A 75 7.70 -1.84 -0.19
CA ILE A 75 6.58 -1.44 0.65
C ILE A 75 6.99 -1.17 2.10
N ARG A 76 7.99 -1.88 2.63
CA ARG A 76 8.58 -1.57 3.95
C ARG A 76 9.20 -0.19 3.96
N PHE A 77 9.91 0.18 2.90
CA PHE A 77 10.49 1.50 2.73
C PHE A 77 9.40 2.58 2.58
N MET A 78 8.36 2.32 1.78
CA MET A 78 7.22 3.24 1.66
C MET A 78 6.51 3.45 3.00
N ARG A 79 6.26 2.36 3.77
CA ARG A 79 5.69 2.48 5.12
C ARG A 79 6.56 3.36 6.03
N LYS A 80 7.88 3.14 6.03
CA LYS A 80 8.81 3.98 6.80
C LYS A 80 8.67 5.46 6.44
N LYS A 81 8.67 5.77 5.15
CA LYS A 81 8.48 7.13 4.65
C LYS A 81 7.15 7.75 5.08
N LEU A 82 6.06 6.99 5.03
CA LEU A 82 4.76 7.44 5.49
C LEU A 82 4.74 7.73 7.00
N LEU A 83 5.36 6.86 7.82
CA LEU A 83 5.50 7.11 9.25
C LEU A 83 6.29 8.39 9.54
N GLU A 84 7.38 8.62 8.81
CA GLU A 84 8.18 9.86 8.90
C GLU A 84 7.37 11.11 8.49
N ARG A 85 6.35 10.95 7.63
CA ARG A 85 5.40 12.02 7.25
C ARG A 85 4.29 12.26 8.28
N GLY A 86 4.26 11.52 9.40
CA GLY A 86 3.28 11.68 10.45
C GLY A 86 2.02 10.84 10.28
N PHE A 87 2.09 9.79 9.45
CA PHE A 87 1.07 8.73 9.49
C PHE A 87 1.27 7.85 10.73
N HIS A 88 0.20 7.24 11.21
CA HIS A 88 0.22 6.38 12.39
C HIS A 88 -0.37 5.01 12.06
N ASP A 89 0.41 3.95 12.30
CA ASP A 89 -0.04 2.57 12.15
C ASP A 89 -1.30 2.29 12.96
N GLY A 90 -2.26 1.61 12.33
CA GLY A 90 -3.54 1.26 12.95
C GLY A 90 -4.54 2.42 13.07
N TYR A 91 -4.14 3.64 12.75
CA TYR A 91 -5.02 4.80 12.76
C TYR A 91 -5.34 5.30 11.34
N ASN A 92 -4.37 5.90 10.65
CA ASN A 92 -4.52 6.38 9.27
C ASN A 92 -3.56 5.71 8.29
N LEU A 93 -2.78 4.74 8.76
CA LEU A 93 -1.94 3.86 7.98
C LEU A 93 -2.22 2.41 8.37
N ALA A 94 -2.47 1.55 7.40
CA ALA A 94 -2.49 0.11 7.58
C ALA A 94 -1.51 -0.55 6.62
N TYR A 95 -0.77 -1.52 7.13
CA TYR A 95 0.28 -2.24 6.42
C TYR A 95 0.09 -3.74 6.57
N PHE A 96 0.21 -4.50 5.48
CA PHE A 96 0.03 -5.94 5.51
C PHE A 96 0.97 -6.67 4.55
N GLU A 97 1.61 -7.76 5.03
CA GLU A 97 2.37 -8.70 4.20
C GLU A 97 1.60 -10.02 4.10
N ASP A 98 1.09 -10.34 2.91
CA ASP A 98 0.34 -11.57 2.65
C ASP A 98 1.30 -12.75 2.48
N LYS A 99 1.44 -13.58 3.51
CA LYS A 99 2.31 -14.75 3.51
C LYS A 99 1.89 -15.74 2.43
N GLY A 100 2.75 -15.92 1.43
CA GLY A 100 2.49 -16.80 0.28
C GLY A 100 1.70 -16.15 -0.84
N GLY A 101 1.25 -14.92 -0.68
CA GLY A 101 0.55 -14.16 -1.71
C GLY A 101 1.44 -13.93 -2.94
N MET A 102 0.82 -14.02 -4.12
CA MET A 102 1.45 -13.84 -5.42
C MET A 102 0.91 -12.59 -6.11
N HIS A 103 1.60 -12.12 -7.15
CA HIS A 103 1.18 -10.95 -7.94
C HIS A 103 0.12 -11.33 -8.97
N ASN A 104 -1.10 -11.57 -8.50
CA ASN A 104 -2.24 -11.91 -9.33
C ASN A 104 -3.58 -11.60 -8.66
N GLU A 105 -4.64 -11.57 -9.46
CA GLU A 105 -6.00 -11.22 -9.06
C GLU A 105 -6.56 -12.17 -7.99
N TYR A 106 -6.19 -13.45 -8.03
CA TYR A 106 -6.62 -14.41 -7.04
C TYR A 106 -6.10 -14.07 -5.65
N SER A 107 -4.80 -13.76 -5.53
CA SER A 107 -4.18 -13.36 -4.27
C SER A 107 -4.73 -12.02 -3.77
N TRP A 108 -4.93 -11.06 -4.67
CA TRP A 108 -5.52 -9.75 -4.32
C TRP A 108 -6.98 -9.88 -3.87
N GLY A 109 -7.77 -10.69 -4.57
CA GLY A 109 -9.17 -10.93 -4.22
C GLY A 109 -9.35 -11.54 -2.84
N LYS A 110 -8.47 -12.47 -2.44
CA LYS A 110 -8.50 -13.09 -1.11
C LYS A 110 -8.36 -12.08 0.03
N ARG A 111 -7.61 -11.02 -0.15
CA ARG A 111 -7.32 -10.04 0.90
C ARG A 111 -8.00 -8.67 0.73
N LEU A 112 -8.77 -8.48 -0.36
CA LEU A 112 -9.47 -7.22 -0.64
C LEU A 112 -10.40 -6.76 0.49
N HIS A 113 -10.97 -7.71 1.24
CA HIS A 113 -11.81 -7.40 2.39
C HIS A 113 -11.05 -6.64 3.50
N LEU A 114 -9.74 -6.82 3.62
CA LEU A 114 -8.94 -6.18 4.66
C LEU A 114 -8.87 -4.64 4.52
N PRO A 115 -8.49 -4.07 3.35
CA PRO A 115 -8.55 -2.62 3.16
C PRO A 115 -9.97 -2.07 3.27
N LEU A 116 -10.99 -2.80 2.84
CA LEU A 116 -12.38 -2.36 3.00
C LEU A 116 -12.79 -2.29 4.47
N LEU A 117 -12.38 -3.24 5.29
CA LEU A 117 -12.59 -3.20 6.74
C LEU A 117 -11.82 -2.04 7.39
N PHE A 118 -10.58 -1.79 6.96
CA PHE A 118 -9.81 -0.66 7.45
C PHE A 118 -10.47 0.69 7.15
N PHE A 119 -10.98 0.88 5.94
CA PHE A 119 -11.60 2.14 5.53
C PHE A 119 -13.02 2.34 6.05
N PHE A 120 -13.83 1.28 6.11
CA PHE A 120 -15.27 1.37 6.35
C PHE A 120 -15.76 0.57 7.57
N GLY A 121 -14.89 -0.20 8.20
CA GLY A 121 -15.24 -1.00 9.37
C GLY A 121 -15.61 -0.14 10.58
N LYS A 122 -16.62 -0.56 11.35
CA LYS A 122 -17.09 0.16 12.54
C LYS A 122 -16.08 0.16 13.71
N ARG A 123 -15.09 -0.75 13.71
CA ARG A 123 -14.04 -0.84 14.75
C ARG A 123 -12.70 -0.47 14.13
N LYS A 124 -12.22 0.74 14.40
CA LYS A 124 -10.87 1.20 14.00
C LYS A 124 -9.71 0.49 14.72
N ASN A 125 -10.01 -0.41 15.68
CA ASN A 125 -9.00 -1.10 16.49
C ASN A 125 -8.67 -2.51 16.00
N LEU A 126 -8.96 -2.84 14.75
CA LEU A 126 -8.39 -4.04 14.14
C LEU A 126 -6.91 -3.75 13.86
N ILE A 127 -6.06 -4.26 14.73
CA ILE A 127 -4.60 -4.19 14.62
C ILE A 127 -4.19 -4.96 13.36
N PHE A 128 -4.06 -4.26 12.23
CA PHE A 128 -3.49 -4.79 10.99
C PHE A 128 -1.95 -4.81 11.00
N THR A 129 -1.35 -4.71 12.18
CA THR A 129 0.07 -4.84 12.42
C THR A 129 0.36 -6.18 13.05
N ARG A 130 0.20 -7.27 12.31
CA ARG A 130 0.83 -8.54 12.69
C ARG A 130 1.98 -8.80 11.72
N ASN A 131 3.19 -8.68 12.28
CA ASN A 131 4.44 -9.19 11.70
C ASN A 131 4.33 -10.68 11.35
#